data_c713d2b31ff26ecba7b94ae12f826836
#
_entry.id   c713d2b31ff26ecba7b94ae12f826836
#
_cell.length_a   1.000
_cell.length_b   1.000
_cell.length_c   1.000
_cell.angle_alpha   90.00
_cell.angle_beta   90.00
_cell.angle_gamma   90.00
#
_symmetry.space_group_name_H-M   'P 1'
#
loop_
_entity.id
_entity.type
_entity.pdbx_description
1 polymer ?
#
loop_
_entity_poly.entity_id
_entity_poly.type
_entity_poly.pdbx_seq_one_letter_code
_entity_poly.pdbx_strand_id
1 'polypeptide(L)'
;RSQHCKGTAADIWIKGVDPIRIALYVSSLPYFAKSGGIGYYSRAVLTSGFVHVDVRTTRSRWISKSGTKYISVANLMPTIRQGAKDAMNGASYAVTVLQRHLGVKADGIFGANTKAKLIEYQKGHGLAADGICGPATWGSF
;
A
#
# COMPACT_ATOMS: atom_id res chain seq x y z
N ARG A 1 13.98 -21.03 -2.78
CA ARG A 1 14.96 -20.28 -1.96
C ARG A 1 14.41 -18.88 -1.67
N SER A 2 14.66 -18.37 -0.45
CA SER A 2 14.28 -17.00 -0.07
C SER A 2 14.89 -15.95 -1.00
N GLN A 3 14.21 -14.84 -1.22
CA GLN A 3 14.74 -13.71 -2.00
C GLN A 3 15.96 -13.06 -1.30
N HIS A 4 16.04 -13.14 0.03
CA HIS A 4 17.24 -12.73 0.78
C HIS A 4 18.49 -13.51 0.36
N CYS A 5 18.37 -14.82 0.17
CA CYS A 5 19.49 -15.67 -0.30
C CYS A 5 19.96 -15.34 -1.72
N LYS A 6 19.18 -14.59 -2.48
CA LYS A 6 19.52 -14.13 -3.83
C LYS A 6 20.07 -12.71 -3.87
N GLY A 7 20.16 -12.03 -2.71
CA GLY A 7 20.53 -10.62 -2.66
C GLY A 7 19.48 -9.65 -3.23
N THR A 8 18.22 -10.12 -3.37
CA THR A 8 17.15 -9.37 -4.03
C THR A 8 16.06 -8.91 -3.07
N ALA A 9 16.30 -8.98 -1.77
CA ALA A 9 15.38 -8.55 -0.72
C ALA A 9 16.07 -7.85 0.44
N ALA A 10 15.33 -6.98 1.12
CA ALA A 10 15.73 -6.31 2.33
C ALA A 10 14.58 -6.24 3.33
N ASP A 11 14.90 -6.31 4.61
CA ASP A 11 13.98 -6.01 5.69
C ASP A 11 14.29 -4.60 6.22
N ILE A 12 13.27 -3.73 6.24
CA ILE A 12 13.42 -2.30 6.53
C ILE A 12 12.71 -1.99 7.85
N TRP A 13 13.44 -1.38 8.75
CA TRP A 13 12.94 -0.82 9.99
C TRP A 13 13.49 0.58 10.19
N ILE A 14 12.62 1.51 10.64
CA ILE A 14 12.99 2.89 10.93
C ILE A 14 12.51 3.23 12.34
N LYS A 15 13.43 3.68 13.20
CA LYS A 15 13.11 4.03 14.59
C LYS A 15 12.01 5.10 14.65
N GLY A 16 10.96 4.81 15.40
CA GLY A 16 9.84 5.74 15.59
C GLY A 16 8.84 5.82 14.43
N VAL A 17 9.06 5.05 13.34
CA VAL A 17 8.13 4.99 12.21
C VAL A 17 7.35 3.67 12.26
N ASP A 18 6.02 3.76 12.16
CA ASP A 18 5.19 2.56 12.03
C ASP A 18 5.50 1.85 10.70
N PRO A 19 5.79 0.54 10.71
CA PRO A 19 6.08 -0.22 9.50
C PRO A 19 5.02 -0.09 8.41
N ILE A 20 3.73 0.13 8.74
CA ILE A 20 2.69 0.35 7.73
C ILE A 20 2.99 1.59 6.87
N ARG A 21 3.55 2.65 7.46
CA ARG A 21 3.92 3.86 6.70
C ARG A 21 5.05 3.58 5.72
N ILE A 22 6.01 2.74 6.12
CA ILE A 22 7.11 2.31 5.24
C ILE A 22 6.53 1.48 4.09
N ALA A 23 5.65 0.51 4.38
CA ALA A 23 5.01 -0.34 3.37
C ALA A 23 4.20 0.49 2.35
N LEU A 24 3.43 1.48 2.82
CA LEU A 24 2.65 2.37 1.97
C LEU A 24 3.54 3.27 1.11
N TYR A 25 4.60 3.83 1.69
CA TYR A 25 5.57 4.62 0.94
C TYR A 25 6.23 3.79 -0.16
N VAL A 26 6.73 2.61 0.16
CA VAL A 26 7.34 1.70 -0.82
C VAL A 26 6.33 1.31 -1.91
N SER A 27 5.07 1.02 -1.55
CA SER A 27 4.00 0.72 -2.51
C SER A 27 3.74 1.86 -3.48
N SER A 28 4.05 3.10 -3.10
CA SER A 28 3.89 4.29 -3.96
C SER A 28 5.03 4.46 -4.97
N LEU A 29 6.15 3.77 -4.81
CA LEU A 29 7.27 3.90 -5.74
C LEU A 29 6.92 3.24 -7.09
N PRO A 30 7.36 3.82 -8.23
CA PRO A 30 6.96 3.36 -9.56
C PRO A 30 7.17 1.86 -9.83
N TYR A 31 8.29 1.31 -9.39
CA TYR A 31 8.57 -0.12 -9.51
C TYR A 31 7.57 -0.96 -8.72
N PHE A 32 7.37 -0.62 -7.44
CA PHE A 32 6.49 -1.38 -6.55
C PHE A 32 5.00 -1.18 -6.84
N ALA A 33 4.62 -0.16 -7.58
CA ALA A 33 3.25 -0.04 -8.06
C ALA A 33 2.85 -1.19 -9.00
N LYS A 34 3.81 -1.73 -9.76
CA LYS A 34 3.57 -2.75 -10.80
C LYS A 34 4.16 -4.12 -10.47
N SER A 35 5.23 -4.19 -9.70
CA SER A 35 6.04 -5.39 -9.45
C SER A 35 6.45 -5.48 -7.98
N GLY A 36 7.38 -6.36 -7.66
CA GLY A 36 8.01 -6.48 -6.36
C GLY A 36 7.12 -7.03 -5.26
N GLY A 37 7.76 -7.56 -4.23
CA GLY A 37 7.14 -8.04 -3.00
C GLY A 37 7.20 -6.99 -1.90
N ILE A 38 6.11 -6.78 -1.16
CA ILE A 38 6.08 -6.00 0.07
C ILE A 38 5.35 -6.79 1.14
N GLY A 39 6.06 -7.11 2.22
CA GLY A 39 5.52 -7.79 3.38
C GLY A 39 5.51 -6.86 4.60
N TYR A 40 4.37 -6.73 5.23
CA TYR A 40 4.23 -6.01 6.48
C TYR A 40 4.24 -6.99 7.65
N TYR A 41 5.15 -6.78 8.59
CA TYR A 41 5.27 -7.54 9.83
C TYR A 41 4.99 -6.64 11.02
N SER A 42 3.87 -6.89 11.71
CA SER A 42 3.44 -6.05 12.82
C SER A 42 4.32 -6.24 14.06
N ARG A 43 4.25 -5.28 14.99
CA ARG A 43 4.94 -5.36 16.30
C ARG A 43 4.53 -6.57 17.15
N ALA A 44 3.38 -7.19 16.85
CA ALA A 44 2.97 -8.41 17.55
C ALA A 44 3.89 -9.63 17.25
N VAL A 45 4.68 -9.55 16.18
CA VAL A 45 5.62 -10.61 15.80
C VAL A 45 7.03 -10.31 16.32
N LEU A 46 7.42 -9.05 16.29
CA LEU A 46 8.72 -8.56 16.78
C LEU A 46 8.53 -7.23 17.50
N THR A 47 9.35 -6.93 18.48
CA THR A 47 9.27 -5.74 19.34
C THR A 47 9.22 -4.40 18.57
N SER A 48 9.72 -4.35 17.34
CA SER A 48 9.74 -3.16 16.49
C SER A 48 8.87 -3.25 15.24
N GLY A 49 8.52 -4.46 14.78
CA GLY A 49 7.95 -4.68 13.45
C GLY A 49 8.93 -4.29 12.34
N PHE A 50 8.68 -4.73 11.11
CA PHE A 50 9.50 -4.37 9.95
C PHE A 50 8.70 -4.53 8.65
N VAL A 51 9.26 -4.04 7.55
CA VAL A 51 8.73 -4.24 6.20
C VAL A 51 9.76 -5.01 5.38
N HIS A 52 9.35 -6.15 4.87
CA HIS A 52 10.10 -6.88 3.85
C HIS A 52 9.83 -6.26 2.47
N VAL A 53 10.87 -6.03 1.69
CA VAL A 53 10.78 -5.62 0.29
C VAL A 53 11.64 -6.53 -0.57
N ASP A 54 11.16 -6.88 -1.76
CA ASP A 54 11.96 -7.63 -2.74
C ASP A 54 11.64 -7.23 -4.19
N VAL A 55 12.57 -7.48 -5.09
CA VAL A 55 12.50 -7.08 -6.51
C VAL A 55 12.04 -8.22 -7.42
N ARG A 56 11.10 -9.05 -6.96
CA ARG A 56 10.47 -10.06 -7.82
C ARG A 56 9.70 -9.41 -8.98
N THR A 57 9.55 -10.12 -10.08
CA THR A 57 8.84 -9.62 -11.27
C THR A 57 7.32 -9.53 -11.08
N THR A 58 6.77 -10.39 -10.23
CA THR A 58 5.33 -10.40 -9.92
C THR A 58 5.02 -9.52 -8.71
N ARG A 59 3.94 -8.75 -8.79
CA ARG A 59 3.47 -7.95 -7.65
C ARG A 59 2.93 -8.86 -6.56
N SER A 60 3.43 -8.71 -5.33
CA SER A 60 2.99 -9.49 -4.18
C SER A 60 2.90 -8.60 -2.94
N ARG A 61 1.80 -8.69 -2.20
CA ARG A 61 1.55 -7.93 -0.96
C ARG A 61 1.02 -8.86 0.09
N TRP A 62 1.60 -8.82 1.28
CA TRP A 62 1.14 -9.67 2.38
C TRP A 62 1.37 -9.00 3.73
N ILE A 63 0.63 -9.50 4.72
CA ILE A 63 0.76 -9.11 6.11
C ILE A 63 0.99 -10.36 6.94
N SER A 64 1.96 -10.30 7.80
CA SER A 64 2.14 -11.29 8.84
C SER A 64 1.82 -10.68 10.20
N LYS A 65 0.70 -11.08 10.78
CA LYS A 65 0.31 -10.68 12.15
C LYS A 65 0.89 -11.59 13.22
N SER A 66 1.21 -12.84 12.86
CA SER A 66 1.67 -13.87 13.78
C SER A 66 2.80 -14.75 13.23
N GLY A 67 3.49 -14.28 12.20
CA GLY A 67 4.56 -15.04 11.54
C GLY A 67 4.10 -16.16 10.60
N THR A 68 2.83 -16.58 10.69
CA THR A 68 2.34 -17.78 9.96
C THR A 68 1.11 -17.52 9.07
N LYS A 69 0.41 -16.40 9.23
CA LYS A 69 -0.81 -16.12 8.46
C LYS A 69 -0.63 -14.89 7.58
N TYR A 70 -0.62 -15.11 6.27
CA TYR A 70 -0.57 -14.05 5.26
C TYR A 70 -1.98 -13.51 5.00
N ILE A 71 -2.15 -12.20 5.11
CA ILE A 71 -3.39 -11.47 4.83
C ILE A 71 -3.08 -10.42 3.77
N SER A 72 -4.01 -10.16 2.84
CA SER A 72 -3.83 -9.12 1.84
C SER A 72 -3.65 -7.74 2.48
N VAL A 73 -2.71 -6.95 1.97
CA VAL A 73 -2.50 -5.55 2.41
C VAL A 73 -3.75 -4.70 2.19
N ALA A 74 -4.59 -5.05 1.19
CA ALA A 74 -5.87 -4.38 0.95
C ALA A 74 -6.76 -4.30 2.21
N ASN A 75 -6.69 -5.28 3.10
CA ASN A 75 -7.46 -5.30 4.35
C ASN A 75 -6.90 -4.38 5.45
N LEU A 76 -5.67 -3.87 5.30
CA LEU A 76 -5.08 -2.88 6.21
C LEU A 76 -5.17 -1.45 5.68
N MET A 77 -5.40 -1.30 4.38
CA MET A 77 -5.53 0.03 3.79
C MET A 77 -6.81 0.70 4.31
N PRO A 78 -6.72 1.96 4.75
CA PRO A 78 -7.91 2.68 5.19
C PRO A 78 -8.86 2.88 4.02
N THR A 79 -10.16 2.82 4.30
CA THR A 79 -11.16 3.29 3.33
C THR A 79 -11.07 4.81 3.24
N ILE A 80 -10.79 5.31 2.04
CA ILE A 80 -10.64 6.74 1.77
C ILE A 80 -11.61 7.21 0.69
N ARG A 81 -12.02 8.47 0.79
CA ARG A 81 -12.96 9.12 -0.12
C ARG A 81 -12.65 10.62 -0.23
N GLN A 82 -13.35 11.33 -1.10
CA GLN A 82 -13.17 12.76 -1.25
C GLN A 82 -13.20 13.49 0.10
N GLY A 83 -12.28 14.40 0.30
CA GLY A 83 -12.02 15.10 1.56
C GLY A 83 -10.90 14.48 2.42
N ALA A 84 -10.53 13.22 2.17
CA ALA A 84 -9.40 12.61 2.88
C ALA A 84 -8.08 13.32 2.51
N LYS A 85 -7.18 13.40 3.49
CA LYS A 85 -5.83 13.97 3.32
C LYS A 85 -4.82 13.08 4.02
N ASP A 86 -3.64 12.94 3.44
CA ASP A 86 -2.51 12.34 4.15
C ASP A 86 -2.09 13.29 5.26
N ALA A 87 -2.04 12.79 6.50
CA ALA A 87 -1.65 13.62 7.63
C ALA A 87 -0.12 13.69 7.74
N MET A 88 0.40 14.88 8.04
CA MET A 88 1.84 15.12 8.17
C MET A 88 2.46 14.43 9.40
N ASN A 89 1.68 14.10 10.43
CA ASN A 89 2.14 13.56 11.71
C ASN A 89 1.48 12.23 12.08
N GLY A 90 1.76 11.15 11.32
CA GLY A 90 1.41 9.79 11.75
C GLY A 90 0.31 9.09 10.98
N ALA A 91 -0.42 9.74 10.12
CA ALA A 91 -1.39 9.08 9.26
C ALA A 91 -0.78 8.62 7.92
N SER A 92 -1.48 7.72 7.32
CA SER A 92 -1.09 6.95 6.15
C SER A 92 -0.87 7.82 4.91
N TYR A 93 0.09 7.46 4.09
CA TYR A 93 0.24 7.93 2.71
C TYR A 93 -0.84 7.36 1.77
N ALA A 94 -2.02 7.01 2.29
CA ALA A 94 -3.02 6.27 1.53
C ALA A 94 -3.54 7.07 0.32
N VAL A 95 -3.74 8.38 0.47
CA VAL A 95 -4.18 9.22 -0.64
C VAL A 95 -3.09 9.34 -1.70
N THR A 96 -1.85 9.59 -1.30
CA THR A 96 -0.69 9.60 -2.21
C THR A 96 -0.53 8.28 -2.94
N VAL A 97 -0.68 7.14 -2.25
CA VAL A 97 -0.62 5.80 -2.86
C VAL A 97 -1.71 5.65 -3.90
N LEU A 98 -2.96 5.97 -3.56
CA LEU A 98 -4.09 5.94 -4.50
C LEU A 98 -3.83 6.81 -5.73
N GLN A 99 -3.41 8.05 -5.53
CA GLN A 99 -3.15 9.00 -6.61
C GLN A 99 -2.08 8.48 -7.59
N ARG A 100 -1.03 7.84 -7.08
CA ARG A 100 0.01 7.23 -7.92
C ARG A 100 -0.51 6.03 -8.71
N HIS A 101 -1.37 5.21 -8.13
CA HIS A 101 -2.03 4.11 -8.88
C HIS A 101 -2.95 4.65 -9.97
N LEU A 102 -3.66 5.74 -9.72
CA LEU A 102 -4.55 6.38 -10.69
C LEU A 102 -3.82 7.24 -11.74
N GLY A 103 -2.50 7.46 -11.59
CA GLY A 103 -1.72 8.29 -12.50
C GLY A 103 -2.05 9.78 -12.44
N VAL A 104 -2.57 10.25 -11.30
CA VAL A 104 -2.84 11.69 -11.08
C VAL A 104 -1.76 12.32 -10.19
N LYS A 105 -1.77 13.65 -10.07
CA LYS A 105 -0.85 14.36 -9.17
C LYS A 105 -0.98 13.82 -7.75
N ALA A 106 0.13 13.33 -7.20
CA ALA A 106 0.20 12.73 -5.87
C ALA A 106 0.51 13.83 -4.82
N ASP A 107 -0.49 14.63 -4.50
CA ASP A 107 -0.39 15.74 -3.53
C ASP A 107 -0.93 15.37 -2.14
N GLY A 108 -1.41 14.13 -1.96
CA GLY A 108 -1.95 13.65 -0.68
C GLY A 108 -3.31 14.25 -0.32
N ILE A 109 -4.00 14.89 -1.27
CA ILE A 109 -5.33 15.49 -1.06
C ILE A 109 -6.34 14.79 -1.98
N PHE A 110 -7.30 14.09 -1.42
CA PHE A 110 -8.36 13.43 -2.19
C PHE A 110 -9.41 14.47 -2.63
N GLY A 111 -9.10 15.19 -3.69
CA GLY A 111 -9.97 16.18 -4.29
C GLY A 111 -10.90 15.60 -5.36
N ALA A 112 -11.61 16.51 -6.06
CA ALA A 112 -12.54 16.15 -7.12
C ALA A 112 -11.88 15.39 -8.28
N ASN A 113 -10.67 15.77 -8.68
CA ASN A 113 -9.92 15.09 -9.73
C ASN A 113 -9.57 13.64 -9.35
N THR A 114 -9.10 13.42 -8.12
CA THR A 114 -8.82 12.07 -7.59
C THR A 114 -10.10 11.22 -7.60
N LYS A 115 -11.23 11.79 -7.17
CA LYS A 115 -12.52 11.09 -7.19
C LYS A 115 -12.96 10.71 -8.61
N ALA A 116 -12.87 11.63 -9.55
CA ALA A 116 -13.27 11.38 -10.93
C ALA A 116 -12.43 10.24 -11.54
N LYS A 117 -11.12 10.26 -11.34
CA LYS A 117 -10.22 9.20 -11.81
C LYS A 117 -10.44 7.87 -11.10
N LEU A 118 -10.79 7.88 -9.83
CA LEU A 118 -11.15 6.67 -9.10
C LEU A 118 -12.42 6.04 -9.67
N ILE A 119 -13.46 6.82 -9.94
CA ILE A 119 -14.71 6.35 -10.55
C ILE A 119 -14.45 5.75 -11.95
N GLU A 120 -13.63 6.41 -12.76
CA GLU A 120 -13.20 5.89 -14.07
C GLU A 120 -12.50 4.54 -13.93
N TYR A 121 -11.54 4.45 -13.01
CA TYR A 121 -10.83 3.21 -12.70
C TYR A 121 -11.78 2.09 -12.25
N GLN A 122 -12.67 2.39 -11.30
CA GLN A 122 -13.66 1.42 -10.78
C GLN A 122 -14.56 0.88 -11.89
N LYS A 123 -15.08 1.73 -12.78
CA LYS A 123 -15.86 1.32 -13.96
C LYS A 123 -15.08 0.37 -14.87
N GLY A 124 -13.83 0.71 -15.17
CA GLY A 124 -12.96 -0.09 -16.04
C GLY A 124 -12.59 -1.46 -15.47
N HIS A 125 -12.72 -1.65 -14.16
CA HIS A 125 -12.38 -2.88 -13.44
C HIS A 125 -13.60 -3.64 -12.89
N GLY A 126 -14.82 -3.24 -13.28
CA GLY A 126 -16.05 -3.93 -12.85
C GLY A 126 -16.34 -3.78 -11.35
N LEU A 127 -15.85 -2.72 -10.73
CA LEU A 127 -16.08 -2.41 -9.32
C LEU A 127 -17.27 -1.44 -9.16
N ALA A 128 -17.82 -1.35 -7.95
CA ALA A 128 -18.76 -0.30 -7.61
C ALA A 128 -18.11 1.07 -7.84
N ALA A 129 -18.67 1.87 -8.78
CA ALA A 129 -18.10 3.16 -9.19
C ALA A 129 -18.62 4.30 -8.29
N ASP A 130 -18.37 4.16 -6.98
CA ASP A 130 -18.86 5.06 -5.94
C ASP A 130 -17.88 6.18 -5.56
N GLY A 131 -16.64 6.09 -6.06
CA GLY A 131 -15.58 7.04 -5.73
C GLY A 131 -15.05 6.86 -4.31
N ILE A 132 -15.24 5.66 -3.72
CA ILE A 132 -14.71 5.27 -2.42
C ILE A 132 -13.64 4.20 -2.62
N CYS A 133 -12.44 4.44 -2.15
CA CYS A 133 -11.37 3.46 -2.19
C CYS A 133 -11.39 2.61 -0.93
N GLY A 134 -12.14 1.54 -0.96
CA GLY A 134 -12.25 0.51 0.08
C GLY A 134 -11.46 -0.76 -0.25
N PRO A 135 -11.61 -1.85 0.53
CA PRO A 135 -10.84 -3.08 0.37
C PRO A 135 -10.93 -3.69 -1.03
N ALA A 136 -12.10 -3.66 -1.67
CA ALA A 136 -12.27 -4.18 -3.04
C ALA A 136 -11.44 -3.39 -4.06
N THR A 137 -11.45 -2.06 -3.96
CA THR A 137 -10.65 -1.20 -4.82
C THR A 137 -9.15 -1.35 -4.54
N TRP A 138 -8.75 -1.38 -3.27
CA TRP A 138 -7.35 -1.63 -2.91
C TRP A 138 -6.84 -2.99 -3.36
N GLY A 139 -7.71 -4.00 -3.36
CA GLY A 139 -7.38 -5.36 -3.81
C GLY A 139 -7.23 -5.47 -5.33
N SER A 140 -7.74 -4.53 -6.09
CA SER A 140 -7.69 -4.52 -7.57
C SER A 140 -6.43 -3.85 -8.14
N PHE A 141 -5.70 -3.07 -7.34
CA PHE A 141 -4.40 -2.54 -7.71
C PHE A 141 -3.33 -3.62 -7.55
#